data_8468f97c8917e345bfe6b25d203ad5ac
#
_entry.id   8468f97c8917e345bfe6b25d203ad5ac
#
_cell.length_a   1.000
_cell.length_b   1.000
_cell.length_c   1.000
_cell.angle_alpha   90.00
_cell.angle_beta   90.00
_cell.angle_gamma   90.00
#
_symmetry.space_group_name_H-M   'P 1'
#
loop_
_entity.id
_entity.type
_entity.pdbx_description
1 polymer ?
#
loop_
_entity_poly.entity_id
_entity_poly.type
_entity_poly.pdbx_seq_one_letter_code
_entity_poly.pdbx_strand_id
1 'polypeptide(L)'
;MLTTEKLVETLKLDLIAGEEGLSKPIKNADISRPGLEMAGYFSHYASDRIQLLGTTELSFYNLLPDKDRAGRMRKLCRPETPAIIVTRGLQPPEELVEAAKELNTPLIVAKDATTSLMSRLTTFLEHALAKTTSLHGVLVDVYGVGVLITGDSGIGKSETALELVKRGHRLVADDNVEIRQINKDELIGKPPKLIEHLLEIRGLGIINVMTLFGAGSILTEKRIRLNINLENWNKQKLYNRVGLNEETLSILDTEITKKTIPVRPGRNVAVIIEVAAMNYRLNIMGINTAEEFSERLNEEIIKNSHKSEE
;
A
#
# COMPACT_ATOMS: atom_id res chain seq x y z
N MET A 1 -14.43 -7.63 5.62
CA MET A 1 -15.15 -6.39 5.24
C MET A 1 -14.97 -5.41 6.39
N LEU A 2 -14.66 -4.15 6.12
CA LEU A 2 -14.53 -3.12 7.15
C LEU A 2 -15.92 -2.64 7.58
N THR A 3 -16.20 -2.62 8.89
CA THR A 3 -17.45 -2.11 9.47
C THR A 3 -17.18 -0.87 10.32
N THR A 4 -18.24 -0.11 10.58
CA THR A 4 -18.18 1.05 11.49
C THR A 4 -17.82 0.63 12.91
N GLU A 5 -18.27 -0.55 13.38
CA GLU A 5 -17.88 -1.12 14.67
C GLU A 5 -16.36 -1.24 14.81
N LYS A 6 -15.71 -1.88 13.80
CA LYS A 6 -14.25 -2.04 13.80
C LYS A 6 -13.50 -0.71 13.76
N LEU A 7 -14.06 0.30 13.09
CA LEU A 7 -13.50 1.65 13.09
C LEU A 7 -13.57 2.27 14.47
N VAL A 8 -14.74 2.21 15.14
CA VAL A 8 -14.97 2.76 16.49
C VAL A 8 -14.02 2.12 17.50
N GLU A 9 -13.91 0.79 17.49
CA GLU A 9 -13.03 0.04 18.39
C GLU A 9 -11.55 0.38 18.18
N THR A 10 -11.11 0.35 16.90
CA THR A 10 -9.69 0.56 16.58
C THR A 10 -9.22 1.98 16.89
N LEU A 11 -10.04 2.97 16.59
CA LEU A 11 -9.72 4.39 16.83
C LEU A 11 -10.15 4.89 18.20
N LYS A 12 -10.82 4.03 19.00
CA LYS A 12 -11.32 4.34 20.36
C LYS A 12 -12.18 5.59 20.37
N LEU A 13 -13.24 5.58 19.56
CA LEU A 13 -14.18 6.69 19.42
C LEU A 13 -15.42 6.46 20.28
N ASP A 14 -16.08 7.52 20.71
CA ASP A 14 -17.26 7.47 21.58
C ASP A 14 -18.55 7.46 20.74
N LEU A 15 -19.27 6.33 20.74
CA LEU A 15 -20.59 6.20 20.10
C LEU A 15 -21.67 6.89 20.95
N ILE A 16 -22.51 7.70 20.30
CA ILE A 16 -23.58 8.46 20.95
C ILE A 16 -24.97 7.91 20.60
N ALA A 17 -25.16 7.45 19.35
CA ALA A 17 -26.43 6.93 18.86
C ALA A 17 -26.25 6.06 17.63
N GLY A 18 -27.27 5.28 17.24
CA GLY A 18 -27.27 4.48 16.01
C GLY A 18 -26.52 3.16 16.15
N GLU A 19 -26.60 2.49 17.30
CA GLU A 19 -25.90 1.24 17.63
C GLU A 19 -26.17 0.14 16.60
N GLU A 20 -27.40 -0.02 16.13
CA GLU A 20 -27.77 -1.03 15.14
C GLU A 20 -27.08 -0.81 13.78
N GLY A 21 -26.65 0.43 13.51
CA GLY A 21 -25.92 0.81 12.31
C GLY A 21 -24.43 0.47 12.34
N LEU A 22 -23.86 0.00 13.44
CA LEU A 22 -22.43 -0.32 13.58
C LEU A 22 -21.96 -1.42 12.63
N SER A 23 -22.85 -2.33 12.22
CA SER A 23 -22.56 -3.37 11.24
C SER A 23 -22.47 -2.86 9.79
N LYS A 24 -22.80 -1.59 9.53
CA LYS A 24 -22.73 -1.01 8.17
C LYS A 24 -21.32 -1.12 7.59
N PRO A 25 -21.21 -1.59 6.34
CA PRO A 25 -19.90 -1.69 5.69
C PRO A 25 -19.39 -0.32 5.26
N ILE A 26 -18.12 -0.07 5.53
CA ILE A 26 -17.39 1.07 4.97
C ILE A 26 -16.72 0.60 3.68
N LYS A 27 -17.07 1.21 2.55
CA LYS A 27 -16.58 0.82 1.20
C LYS A 27 -15.71 1.89 0.56
N ASN A 28 -15.76 3.12 1.07
CA ASN A 28 -15.07 4.27 0.52
C ASN A 28 -14.08 4.82 1.57
N ALA A 29 -12.85 5.09 1.15
CA ALA A 29 -11.84 5.69 2.01
C ALA A 29 -11.96 7.21 2.11
N ASP A 30 -12.70 7.82 1.19
CA ASP A 30 -12.92 9.27 1.19
C ASP A 30 -13.79 9.70 2.38
N ILE A 31 -13.52 10.87 2.89
CA ILE A 31 -14.24 11.50 3.98
C ILE A 31 -14.87 12.79 3.47
N SER A 32 -16.08 13.08 3.90
CA SER A 32 -16.81 14.29 3.51
C SER A 32 -17.07 15.22 4.70
N ARG A 33 -17.17 16.52 4.40
CA ARG A 33 -17.63 17.55 5.32
C ARG A 33 -18.89 18.19 4.72
N PRO A 34 -20.10 17.92 5.23
CA PRO A 34 -21.36 18.20 4.55
C PRO A 34 -21.82 19.67 4.73
N GLY A 35 -20.96 20.63 4.39
CA GLY A 35 -21.27 22.06 4.53
C GLY A 35 -22.36 22.55 3.59
N LEU A 36 -22.32 22.16 2.31
CA LEU A 36 -23.34 22.52 1.32
C LEU A 36 -24.66 21.79 1.58
N GLU A 37 -24.60 20.56 2.04
CA GLU A 37 -25.76 19.76 2.42
C GLU A 37 -26.50 20.42 3.61
N MET A 38 -25.75 20.92 4.57
CA MET A 38 -26.35 21.69 5.68
C MET A 38 -26.99 22.99 5.19
N ALA A 39 -26.47 23.61 4.13
CA ALA A 39 -27.13 24.75 3.48
C ALA A 39 -28.35 24.34 2.64
N GLY A 40 -28.61 23.05 2.46
CA GLY A 40 -29.79 22.50 1.76
C GLY A 40 -29.52 21.93 0.37
N TYR A 41 -28.26 21.89 -0.07
CA TYR A 41 -27.89 21.35 -1.38
C TYR A 41 -27.45 19.88 -1.24
N PHE A 42 -28.33 18.95 -1.60
CA PHE A 42 -28.11 17.52 -1.49
C PHE A 42 -27.94 16.80 -2.84
N SER A 43 -27.91 17.53 -3.96
CA SER A 43 -27.87 16.91 -5.30
C SER A 43 -26.65 16.01 -5.53
N HIS A 44 -25.53 16.32 -4.90
CA HIS A 44 -24.28 15.57 -4.99
C HIS A 44 -23.78 15.11 -3.61
N TYR A 45 -24.70 14.84 -2.68
CA TYR A 45 -24.32 14.34 -1.36
C TYR A 45 -23.68 12.95 -1.45
N ALA A 46 -22.43 12.87 -1.07
CA ALA A 46 -21.65 11.62 -1.02
C ALA A 46 -22.01 10.86 0.28
N SER A 47 -23.19 10.25 0.29
CA SER A 47 -23.74 9.56 1.47
C SER A 47 -23.02 8.27 1.84
N ASP A 48 -22.25 7.67 0.90
CA ASP A 48 -21.44 6.47 1.09
C ASP A 48 -20.11 6.72 1.84
N ARG A 49 -19.85 7.99 2.22
CA ARG A 49 -18.64 8.41 2.94
C ARG A 49 -18.89 8.66 4.40
N ILE A 50 -17.85 8.57 5.21
CA ILE A 50 -17.90 9.07 6.60
C ILE A 50 -18.03 10.59 6.55
N GLN A 51 -19.00 11.12 7.32
CA GLN A 51 -19.28 12.55 7.39
C GLN A 51 -18.63 13.17 8.63
N LEU A 52 -17.83 14.23 8.48
CA LEU A 52 -17.22 14.94 9.61
C LEU A 52 -17.90 16.29 9.83
N LEU A 53 -18.35 16.51 11.05
CA LEU A 53 -18.88 17.78 11.52
C LEU A 53 -17.88 18.42 12.51
N GLY A 54 -17.40 19.59 12.17
CA GLY A 54 -16.52 20.39 13.02
C GLY A 54 -17.19 21.65 13.50
N THR A 55 -16.38 22.57 14.03
CA THR A 55 -16.86 23.87 14.52
C THR A 55 -17.61 24.66 13.43
N THR A 56 -17.12 24.64 12.19
CA THR A 56 -17.72 25.38 11.08
C THR A 56 -19.12 24.88 10.76
N GLU A 57 -19.29 23.56 10.65
CA GLU A 57 -20.57 22.93 10.35
C GLU A 57 -21.59 23.18 11.47
N LEU A 58 -21.18 23.00 12.74
CA LEU A 58 -22.07 23.24 13.88
C LEU A 58 -22.37 24.71 14.10
N SER A 59 -21.43 25.61 13.81
CA SER A 59 -21.70 27.06 13.83
C SER A 59 -22.75 27.44 12.78
N PHE A 60 -22.62 26.88 11.58
CA PHE A 60 -23.61 27.08 10.52
C PHE A 60 -24.98 26.50 10.87
N TYR A 61 -25.01 25.30 11.48
CA TYR A 61 -26.26 24.71 11.99
C TYR A 61 -27.01 25.68 12.91
N ASN A 62 -26.32 26.36 13.81
CA ASN A 62 -26.96 27.34 14.76
C ASN A 62 -27.57 28.55 14.04
N LEU A 63 -27.15 28.85 12.81
CA LEU A 63 -27.71 29.91 11.98
C LEU A 63 -28.96 29.47 11.19
N LEU A 64 -29.22 28.16 11.14
CA LEU A 64 -30.38 27.64 10.41
C LEU A 64 -31.69 28.01 11.11
N PRO A 65 -32.77 28.34 10.34
CA PRO A 65 -34.11 28.43 10.87
C PRO A 65 -34.55 27.12 11.54
N ASP A 66 -35.21 27.18 12.70
CA ASP A 66 -35.60 25.98 13.46
C ASP A 66 -36.41 24.97 12.63
N LYS A 67 -37.29 25.46 11.76
CA LYS A 67 -38.11 24.65 10.85
C LYS A 67 -37.27 23.79 9.86
N ASP A 68 -36.04 24.18 9.57
CA ASP A 68 -35.16 23.51 8.61
C ASP A 68 -34.19 22.52 9.27
N ARG A 69 -33.88 22.70 10.57
CA ARG A 69 -32.86 21.94 11.31
C ARG A 69 -33.10 20.43 11.25
N ALA A 70 -34.28 20.00 11.76
CA ALA A 70 -34.61 18.56 11.81
C ALA A 70 -34.59 17.92 10.40
N GLY A 71 -35.19 18.59 9.41
CA GLY A 71 -35.21 18.07 8.04
C GLY A 71 -33.84 17.93 7.40
N ARG A 72 -32.91 18.84 7.71
CA ARG A 72 -31.51 18.76 7.17
C ARG A 72 -30.69 17.71 7.89
N MET A 73 -30.78 17.62 9.22
CA MET A 73 -30.08 16.58 9.99
C MET A 73 -30.55 15.18 9.57
N ARG A 74 -31.88 15.01 9.38
CA ARG A 74 -32.42 13.75 8.88
C ARG A 74 -31.90 13.37 7.49
N LYS A 75 -31.72 14.34 6.58
CA LYS A 75 -31.18 14.09 5.23
C LYS A 75 -29.70 13.70 5.21
N LEU A 76 -28.93 14.00 6.26
CA LEU A 76 -27.56 13.53 6.44
C LEU A 76 -27.51 12.04 6.83
N CYS A 77 -28.51 11.58 7.57
CA CYS A 77 -28.62 10.19 8.04
C CYS A 77 -29.26 9.30 6.96
N ARG A 78 -28.50 8.91 5.95
CA ARG A 78 -28.99 7.98 4.92
C ARG A 78 -28.64 6.54 5.23
N PRO A 79 -29.35 5.55 4.66
CA PRO A 79 -29.02 4.13 4.85
C PRO A 79 -27.56 3.81 4.47
N GLU A 80 -27.03 4.47 3.43
CA GLU A 80 -25.67 4.28 2.94
C GLU A 80 -24.62 4.98 3.80
N THR A 81 -25.00 5.95 4.67
CA THR A 81 -24.06 6.70 5.50
C THR A 81 -23.45 5.79 6.56
N PRO A 82 -22.12 5.50 6.48
CA PRO A 82 -21.49 4.59 7.42
C PRO A 82 -21.42 5.15 8.83
N ALA A 83 -21.07 6.44 8.96
CA ALA A 83 -21.02 7.15 10.22
C ALA A 83 -21.03 8.66 10.02
N ILE A 84 -21.52 9.37 11.03
CA ILE A 84 -21.37 10.81 11.20
C ILE A 84 -20.53 11.03 12.45
N ILE A 85 -19.44 11.79 12.34
CA ILE A 85 -18.50 12.00 13.44
C ILE A 85 -18.42 13.50 13.76
N VAL A 86 -18.78 13.86 14.97
CA VAL A 86 -18.62 15.21 15.52
C VAL A 86 -17.26 15.30 16.18
N THR A 87 -16.46 16.29 15.78
CA THR A 87 -15.06 16.43 16.22
C THR A 87 -14.92 17.42 17.38
N ARG A 88 -13.72 17.49 17.99
CA ARG A 88 -13.36 18.42 19.08
C ARG A 88 -14.15 18.22 20.37
N GLY A 89 -14.78 17.07 20.58
CA GLY A 89 -15.64 16.84 21.72
C GLY A 89 -16.88 17.73 21.76
N LEU A 90 -17.27 18.32 20.61
CA LEU A 90 -18.44 19.16 20.52
C LEU A 90 -19.72 18.33 20.72
N GLN A 91 -20.76 18.94 21.29
CA GLN A 91 -22.05 18.29 21.46
C GLN A 91 -22.80 18.23 20.11
N PRO A 92 -23.28 17.05 19.69
CA PRO A 92 -24.11 16.94 18.50
C PRO A 92 -25.44 17.65 18.74
N PRO A 93 -26.04 18.29 17.71
CA PRO A 93 -27.40 18.82 17.80
C PRO A 93 -28.43 17.74 18.17
N GLU A 94 -29.44 18.09 18.94
CA GLU A 94 -30.49 17.17 19.40
C GLU A 94 -31.21 16.52 18.20
N GLU A 95 -31.52 17.29 17.16
CA GLU A 95 -32.17 16.82 15.94
C GLU A 95 -31.29 15.83 15.15
N LEU A 96 -29.98 15.95 15.27
CA LEU A 96 -29.06 14.97 14.68
C LEU A 96 -29.04 13.67 15.49
N VAL A 97 -29.07 13.75 16.81
CA VAL A 97 -29.15 12.57 17.70
C VAL A 97 -30.47 11.81 17.47
N GLU A 98 -31.59 12.51 17.37
CA GLU A 98 -32.88 11.91 17.07
C GLU A 98 -32.90 11.23 15.70
N ALA A 99 -32.44 11.93 14.65
CA ALA A 99 -32.36 11.38 13.32
C ALA A 99 -31.40 10.15 13.24
N ALA A 100 -30.28 10.18 13.94
CA ALA A 100 -29.33 9.10 14.03
C ALA A 100 -29.93 7.83 14.67
N LYS A 101 -30.70 8.01 15.76
CA LYS A 101 -31.43 6.91 16.41
C LYS A 101 -32.50 6.32 15.50
N GLU A 102 -33.33 7.17 14.90
CA GLU A 102 -34.45 6.73 14.06
C GLU A 102 -33.98 5.99 12.79
N LEU A 103 -32.92 6.48 12.17
CA LEU A 103 -32.38 5.96 10.89
C LEU A 103 -31.21 4.99 11.07
N ASN A 104 -30.90 4.61 12.30
CA ASN A 104 -29.79 3.71 12.64
C ASN A 104 -28.49 4.11 11.96
N THR A 105 -28.14 5.42 12.02
CA THR A 105 -26.88 5.94 11.51
C THR A 105 -25.92 6.16 12.67
N PRO A 106 -24.76 5.49 12.71
CA PRO A 106 -23.78 5.67 13.78
C PRO A 106 -23.37 7.14 13.93
N LEU A 107 -23.69 7.74 15.07
CA LEU A 107 -23.28 9.07 15.47
C LEU A 107 -22.21 8.98 16.55
N ILE A 108 -21.06 9.53 16.26
CA ILE A 108 -19.83 9.35 17.02
C ILE A 108 -19.32 10.73 17.44
N VAL A 109 -18.72 10.81 18.62
CA VAL A 109 -17.97 12.00 19.06
C VAL A 109 -16.51 11.66 19.21
N ALA A 110 -15.66 12.52 18.63
CA ALA A 110 -14.22 12.44 18.75
C ALA A 110 -13.65 13.69 19.41
N LYS A 111 -12.70 13.53 20.34
CA LYS A 111 -12.03 14.65 21.02
C LYS A 111 -11.01 15.36 20.15
N ASP A 112 -10.51 14.67 19.13
CA ASP A 112 -9.50 15.18 18.21
C ASP A 112 -9.97 16.42 17.45
N ALA A 113 -9.01 17.29 17.06
CA ALA A 113 -9.26 18.34 16.08
C ALA A 113 -9.62 17.73 14.71
N THR A 114 -10.51 18.39 13.97
CA THR A 114 -11.05 17.88 12.69
C THR A 114 -9.97 17.43 11.71
N THR A 115 -8.89 18.22 11.55
CA THR A 115 -7.79 17.90 10.66
C THR A 115 -6.97 16.69 11.13
N SER A 116 -6.72 16.57 12.42
CA SER A 116 -6.02 15.44 13.02
C SER A 116 -6.83 14.15 12.88
N LEU A 117 -8.12 14.20 13.17
CA LEU A 117 -9.00 13.04 13.00
C LEU A 117 -9.12 12.64 11.54
N MET A 118 -9.27 13.61 10.63
CA MET A 118 -9.32 13.35 9.18
C MET A 118 -8.09 12.58 8.71
N SER A 119 -6.88 13.03 9.09
CA SER A 119 -5.63 12.33 8.73
C SER A 119 -5.59 10.90 9.28
N ARG A 120 -5.97 10.69 10.55
CA ARG A 120 -6.03 9.36 11.17
C ARG A 120 -7.04 8.44 10.48
N LEU A 121 -8.23 8.96 10.17
CA LEU A 121 -9.28 8.23 9.46
C LEU A 121 -8.83 7.85 8.05
N THR A 122 -8.29 8.80 7.27
CA THR A 122 -7.80 8.54 5.92
C THR A 122 -6.76 7.43 5.93
N THR A 123 -5.72 7.54 6.76
CA THR A 123 -4.71 6.48 6.89
C THR A 123 -5.32 5.13 7.27
N PHE A 124 -6.23 5.11 8.25
CA PHE A 124 -6.89 3.86 8.66
C PHE A 124 -7.73 3.26 7.54
N LEU A 125 -8.54 4.07 6.84
CA LEU A 125 -9.42 3.60 5.77
C LEU A 125 -8.63 3.11 4.56
N GLU A 126 -7.60 3.83 4.12
CA GLU A 126 -6.70 3.41 3.04
C GLU A 126 -6.07 2.06 3.35
N HIS A 127 -5.56 1.87 4.58
CA HIS A 127 -5.00 0.59 4.99
C HIS A 127 -6.02 -0.54 5.09
N ALA A 128 -7.22 -0.26 5.61
CA ALA A 128 -8.24 -1.27 5.84
C ALA A 128 -9.01 -1.68 4.57
N LEU A 129 -9.12 -0.77 3.60
CA LEU A 129 -9.80 -0.97 2.31
C LEU A 129 -8.82 -1.27 1.17
N ALA A 130 -7.52 -1.32 1.45
CA ALA A 130 -6.48 -1.60 0.47
C ALA A 130 -6.77 -2.90 -0.30
N LYS A 131 -6.63 -2.86 -1.62
CA LYS A 131 -6.67 -4.07 -2.45
C LYS A 131 -5.54 -5.00 -2.04
N THR A 132 -5.83 -6.30 -1.97
CA THR A 132 -4.86 -7.32 -1.60
C THR A 132 -4.78 -8.42 -2.64
N THR A 133 -3.59 -8.98 -2.82
CA THR A 133 -3.33 -10.18 -3.60
C THR A 133 -2.23 -10.98 -2.93
N SER A 134 -2.00 -12.22 -3.42
CA SER A 134 -0.86 -13.03 -3.01
C SER A 134 -0.08 -13.47 -4.22
N LEU A 135 1.25 -13.46 -4.12
CA LEU A 135 2.14 -13.97 -5.16
C LEU A 135 3.09 -15.00 -4.59
N HIS A 136 3.31 -16.09 -5.35
CA HIS A 136 4.36 -17.05 -5.05
C HIS A 136 5.73 -16.44 -5.35
N GLY A 137 6.55 -16.32 -4.32
CA GLY A 137 7.86 -15.69 -4.43
C GLY A 137 8.48 -15.44 -3.06
N VAL A 138 9.61 -14.77 -3.07
CA VAL A 138 10.36 -14.39 -1.87
C VAL A 138 10.53 -12.89 -1.84
N LEU A 139 10.27 -12.27 -0.70
CA LEU A 139 10.50 -10.84 -0.49
C LEU A 139 11.66 -10.62 0.47
N VAL A 140 12.66 -9.88 0.04
CA VAL A 140 13.87 -9.56 0.81
C VAL A 140 14.11 -8.04 0.77
N ASP A 141 14.56 -7.49 1.86
CA ASP A 141 15.08 -6.12 1.91
C ASP A 141 16.59 -6.14 1.61
N VAL A 142 16.97 -5.63 0.45
CA VAL A 142 18.35 -5.57 -0.02
C VAL A 142 18.80 -4.11 -0.10
N TYR A 143 19.70 -3.69 0.78
CA TYR A 143 20.17 -2.30 0.92
C TYR A 143 19.04 -1.26 1.02
N GLY A 144 17.93 -1.61 1.70
CA GLY A 144 16.77 -0.74 1.85
C GLY A 144 15.76 -0.82 0.71
N VAL A 145 16.03 -1.59 -0.37
CA VAL A 145 15.11 -1.86 -1.48
C VAL A 145 14.35 -3.16 -1.20
N GLY A 146 13.02 -3.11 -1.21
CA GLY A 146 12.21 -4.33 -1.18
C GLY A 146 12.24 -5.02 -2.54
N VAL A 147 12.91 -6.17 -2.59
CA VAL A 147 13.11 -6.98 -3.79
C VAL A 147 12.20 -8.20 -3.73
N LEU A 148 11.24 -8.28 -4.66
CA LEU A 148 10.39 -9.44 -4.85
C LEU A 148 11.07 -10.40 -5.84
N ILE A 149 11.50 -11.57 -5.36
CA ILE A 149 12.14 -12.61 -6.19
C ILE A 149 11.04 -13.57 -6.65
N THR A 150 10.87 -13.68 -7.97
CA THR A 150 9.91 -14.57 -8.62
C THR A 150 10.61 -15.55 -9.56
N GLY A 151 9.91 -16.55 -10.06
CA GLY A 151 10.41 -17.57 -10.97
C GLY A 151 9.84 -18.95 -10.65
N ASP A 152 10.15 -19.94 -11.48
CA ASP A 152 9.61 -21.28 -11.36
C ASP A 152 9.91 -21.93 -10.00
N SER A 153 9.08 -22.90 -9.61
CA SER A 153 9.35 -23.70 -8.42
C SER A 153 10.67 -24.46 -8.60
N GLY A 154 11.53 -24.41 -7.57
CA GLY A 154 12.82 -25.08 -7.57
C GLY A 154 13.95 -24.36 -8.28
N ILE A 155 13.75 -23.13 -8.74
CA ILE A 155 14.81 -22.36 -9.40
C ILE A 155 15.86 -21.77 -8.44
N GLY A 156 15.66 -21.92 -7.11
CA GLY A 156 16.60 -21.43 -6.11
C GLY A 156 16.22 -20.09 -5.46
N LYS A 157 14.92 -19.73 -5.41
CA LYS A 157 14.47 -18.49 -4.77
C LYS A 157 14.82 -18.44 -3.28
N SER A 158 14.44 -19.47 -2.53
CA SER A 158 14.67 -19.54 -1.07
C SER A 158 16.15 -19.70 -0.74
N GLU A 159 16.92 -20.48 -1.52
CA GLU A 159 18.36 -20.58 -1.37
C GLU A 159 19.06 -19.22 -1.61
N THR A 160 18.60 -18.47 -2.61
CA THR A 160 19.09 -17.13 -2.88
C THR A 160 18.76 -16.16 -1.73
N ALA A 161 17.55 -16.26 -1.17
CA ALA A 161 17.17 -15.46 0.00
C ALA A 161 18.02 -15.80 1.23
N LEU A 162 18.30 -17.08 1.49
CA LEU A 162 19.19 -17.51 2.57
C LEU A 162 20.59 -16.93 2.39
N GLU A 163 21.13 -16.97 1.19
CA GLU A 163 22.46 -16.36 0.88
C GLU A 163 22.43 -14.85 1.13
N LEU A 164 21.38 -14.14 0.72
CA LEU A 164 21.21 -12.71 0.99
C LEU A 164 21.12 -12.42 2.49
N VAL A 165 20.39 -13.23 3.26
CA VAL A 165 20.33 -13.10 4.73
C VAL A 165 21.70 -13.30 5.37
N LYS A 166 22.48 -14.31 4.96
CA LYS A 166 23.84 -14.53 5.43
C LYS A 166 24.77 -13.36 5.12
N ARG A 167 24.47 -12.59 4.08
CA ARG A 167 25.21 -11.38 3.66
C ARG A 167 24.72 -10.11 4.37
N GLY A 168 23.78 -10.24 5.32
CA GLY A 168 23.32 -9.13 6.16
C GLY A 168 22.02 -8.44 5.66
N HIS A 169 21.34 -8.99 4.66
CA HIS A 169 20.04 -8.53 4.22
C HIS A 169 18.93 -9.14 5.08
N ARG A 170 17.69 -8.65 4.93
CA ARG A 170 16.58 -9.03 5.79
C ARG A 170 15.49 -9.75 5.02
N LEU A 171 15.11 -10.93 5.51
CA LEU A 171 13.96 -11.67 4.99
C LEU A 171 12.66 -10.97 5.41
N VAL A 172 11.72 -10.87 4.49
CA VAL A 172 10.35 -10.43 4.77
C VAL A 172 9.39 -11.62 4.68
N ALA A 173 9.37 -12.30 3.53
CA ALA A 173 8.50 -13.45 3.28
C ALA A 173 9.16 -14.47 2.37
N ASP A 174 8.87 -15.76 2.57
CA ASP A 174 9.24 -16.85 1.67
C ASP A 174 7.98 -17.60 1.22
N ASP A 175 8.04 -18.21 0.04
CA ASP A 175 7.02 -19.00 -0.63
C ASP A 175 5.77 -18.22 -1.02
N ASN A 176 5.14 -17.49 -0.11
CA ASN A 176 3.95 -16.69 -0.37
C ASN A 176 4.10 -15.27 0.19
N VAL A 177 3.91 -14.28 -0.66
CA VAL A 177 3.94 -12.87 -0.31
C VAL A 177 2.54 -12.30 -0.41
N GLU A 178 1.94 -11.95 0.73
CA GLU A 178 0.70 -11.15 0.75
C GLU A 178 1.03 -9.72 0.41
N ILE A 179 0.44 -9.21 -0.68
CA ILE A 179 0.70 -7.87 -1.19
C ILE A 179 -0.55 -7.01 -1.03
N ARG A 180 -0.37 -5.85 -0.45
CA ARG A 180 -1.40 -4.84 -0.23
C ARG A 180 -1.04 -3.56 -0.98
N GLN A 181 -1.98 -3.04 -1.76
CA GLN A 181 -1.84 -1.75 -2.46
C GLN A 181 -2.36 -0.64 -1.55
N ILE A 182 -1.48 0.18 -1.00
CA ILE A 182 -1.86 1.30 -0.11
C ILE A 182 -2.40 2.48 -0.93
N ASN A 183 -1.73 2.79 -2.03
CA ASN A 183 -2.13 3.80 -3.00
C ASN A 183 -1.71 3.35 -4.41
N LYS A 184 -1.93 4.19 -5.44
CA LYS A 184 -1.65 3.82 -6.85
C LYS A 184 -0.19 3.42 -7.11
N ASP A 185 0.75 3.88 -6.27
CA ASP A 185 2.19 3.73 -6.51
C ASP A 185 2.89 2.95 -5.39
N GLU A 186 2.13 2.34 -4.46
CA GLU A 186 2.73 1.72 -3.29
C GLU A 186 2.16 0.34 -2.97
N LEU A 187 3.04 -0.64 -3.11
CA LEU A 187 2.79 -2.04 -2.76
C LEU A 187 3.58 -2.39 -1.49
N ILE A 188 2.89 -2.89 -0.48
CA ILE A 188 3.51 -3.42 0.73
C ILE A 188 3.34 -4.94 0.73
N GLY A 189 4.46 -5.65 0.81
CA GLY A 189 4.50 -7.11 0.94
C GLY A 189 4.79 -7.54 2.36
N LYS A 190 4.13 -8.58 2.82
CA LYS A 190 4.34 -9.23 4.13
C LYS A 190 4.14 -10.75 4.01
N PRO A 191 4.63 -11.54 4.96
CA PRO A 191 4.33 -12.97 5.01
C PRO A 191 2.90 -13.22 5.50
N PRO A 192 2.26 -14.32 5.09
CA PRO A 192 1.14 -14.90 5.83
C PRO A 192 1.57 -15.21 7.27
N LYS A 193 0.69 -14.96 8.24
CA LYS A 193 1.01 -15.10 9.67
C LYS A 193 1.52 -16.49 10.06
N LEU A 194 1.04 -17.54 9.38
CA LEU A 194 1.41 -18.93 9.66
C LEU A 194 2.88 -19.24 9.34
N ILE A 195 3.46 -18.58 8.31
CA ILE A 195 4.81 -18.83 7.81
C ILE A 195 5.77 -17.68 8.10
N GLU A 196 5.40 -16.80 9.01
CA GLU A 196 6.22 -15.65 9.39
C GLU A 196 7.59 -16.11 9.94
N HIS A 197 8.66 -15.50 9.44
CA HIS A 197 10.07 -15.80 9.74
C HIS A 197 10.57 -17.19 9.30
N LEU A 198 9.75 -17.96 8.62
CA LEU A 198 10.13 -19.29 8.12
C LEU A 198 10.69 -19.20 6.70
N LEU A 199 11.58 -20.12 6.38
CA LEU A 199 12.18 -20.28 5.06
C LEU A 199 12.33 -21.78 4.78
N GLU A 200 11.82 -22.22 3.62
CA GLU A 200 11.91 -23.61 3.21
C GLU A 200 13.14 -23.83 2.34
N ILE A 201 14.03 -24.75 2.75
CA ILE A 201 15.21 -25.17 1.98
C ILE A 201 15.07 -26.62 1.61
N ARG A 202 15.07 -26.91 0.32
CA ARG A 202 14.98 -28.28 -0.18
C ARG A 202 16.14 -29.14 0.32
N GLY A 203 15.81 -30.30 0.90
CA GLY A 203 16.78 -31.21 1.48
C GLY A 203 17.17 -30.90 2.94
N LEU A 204 16.89 -29.69 3.45
CA LEU A 204 17.09 -29.32 4.84
C LEU A 204 15.76 -29.24 5.62
N GLY A 205 14.68 -28.81 4.93
CA GLY A 205 13.37 -28.56 5.53
C GLY A 205 13.14 -27.10 5.89
N ILE A 206 12.22 -26.86 6.82
CA ILE A 206 11.82 -25.52 7.25
C ILE A 206 12.77 -25.03 8.35
N ILE A 207 13.33 -23.84 8.17
CA ILE A 207 14.17 -23.18 9.16
C ILE A 207 13.52 -21.88 9.62
N ASN A 208 13.77 -21.48 10.88
CA ASN A 208 13.37 -20.17 11.39
C ASN A 208 14.56 -19.21 11.30
N VAL A 209 14.44 -18.22 10.39
CA VAL A 209 15.50 -17.26 10.08
C VAL A 209 15.82 -16.36 11.29
N MET A 210 14.79 -15.91 12.03
CA MET A 210 15.00 -15.10 13.22
C MET A 210 15.78 -15.85 14.31
N THR A 211 15.49 -17.14 14.51
CA THR A 211 16.17 -17.96 15.49
C THR A 211 17.62 -18.23 15.10
N LEU A 212 17.92 -18.45 13.81
CA LEU A 212 19.27 -18.76 13.34
C LEU A 212 20.17 -17.54 13.19
N PHE A 213 19.63 -16.41 12.73
CA PHE A 213 20.42 -15.24 12.33
C PHE A 213 20.11 -13.98 13.18
N GLY A 214 19.20 -14.09 14.14
CA GLY A 214 18.81 -12.98 15.04
C GLY A 214 17.70 -12.10 14.48
N ALA A 215 17.10 -11.28 15.34
CA ALA A 215 15.98 -10.39 14.98
C ALA A 215 16.33 -9.35 13.89
N GLY A 216 17.60 -9.01 13.73
CA GLY A 216 18.07 -8.10 12.69
C GLY A 216 17.98 -8.65 11.27
N SER A 217 17.76 -9.96 11.11
CA SER A 217 17.71 -10.67 9.83
C SER A 217 16.31 -10.70 9.19
N ILE A 218 15.31 -10.17 9.87
CA ILE A 218 13.91 -10.19 9.43
C ILE A 218 13.28 -8.80 9.40
N LEU A 219 12.19 -8.67 8.63
CA LEU A 219 11.25 -7.56 8.66
C LEU A 219 9.83 -8.11 8.59
N THR A 220 8.89 -7.45 9.26
CA THR A 220 7.47 -7.84 9.26
C THR A 220 6.76 -7.48 7.96
N GLU A 221 7.16 -6.38 7.31
CA GLU A 221 6.65 -5.94 6.00
C GLU A 221 7.66 -5.04 5.29
N LYS A 222 7.56 -4.93 3.97
CA LYS A 222 8.42 -4.07 3.17
C LYS A 222 7.70 -3.57 1.92
N ARG A 223 7.93 -2.30 1.56
CA ARG A 223 7.52 -1.77 0.27
C ARG A 223 8.27 -2.47 -0.87
N ILE A 224 7.51 -3.03 -1.82
CA ILE A 224 8.06 -3.68 -3.01
C ILE A 224 8.43 -2.59 -4.03
N ARG A 225 9.67 -2.61 -4.50
CA ARG A 225 10.20 -1.63 -5.45
C ARG A 225 10.76 -2.26 -6.70
N LEU A 226 11.31 -3.46 -6.58
CA LEU A 226 12.00 -4.16 -7.64
C LEU A 226 11.53 -5.61 -7.68
N ASN A 227 11.18 -6.11 -8.84
CA ASN A 227 10.99 -7.53 -9.09
C ASN A 227 12.21 -8.11 -9.80
N ILE A 228 12.74 -9.19 -9.24
CA ILE A 228 13.78 -10.01 -9.87
C ILE A 228 13.14 -11.34 -10.26
N ASN A 229 12.95 -11.53 -11.57
CA ASN A 229 12.45 -12.79 -12.10
C ASN A 229 13.62 -13.73 -12.43
N LEU A 230 13.72 -14.84 -11.72
CA LEU A 230 14.69 -15.88 -11.99
C LEU A 230 14.14 -16.81 -13.07
N GLU A 231 14.94 -17.09 -14.09
CA GLU A 231 14.59 -18.06 -15.13
C GLU A 231 15.76 -18.98 -15.46
N ASN A 232 15.48 -20.19 -15.90
CA ASN A 232 16.52 -21.10 -16.38
C ASN A 232 17.20 -20.54 -17.62
N TRP A 233 18.53 -20.63 -17.68
CA TRP A 233 19.28 -20.17 -18.83
C TRP A 233 18.80 -20.83 -20.13
N ASN A 234 18.41 -20.01 -21.08
CA ASN A 234 18.06 -20.46 -22.43
C ASN A 234 19.05 -19.90 -23.47
N LYS A 235 19.75 -20.80 -24.21
CA LYS A 235 20.71 -20.40 -25.24
C LYS A 235 20.08 -19.66 -26.42
N GLN A 236 18.79 -19.88 -26.67
CA GLN A 236 18.06 -19.27 -27.79
C GLN A 236 17.50 -17.91 -27.46
N LYS A 237 17.44 -17.52 -26.15
CA LYS A 237 16.92 -16.24 -25.70
C LYS A 237 18.02 -15.18 -25.70
N LEU A 238 17.74 -14.05 -26.33
CA LEU A 238 18.60 -12.87 -26.25
C LEU A 238 18.34 -12.16 -24.92
N TYR A 239 19.29 -12.19 -24.03
CA TYR A 239 19.23 -11.44 -22.77
C TYR A 239 19.72 -10.01 -22.99
N ASN A 240 18.98 -9.05 -22.42
CA ASN A 240 19.39 -7.66 -22.46
C ASN A 240 20.76 -7.48 -21.75
N ARG A 241 21.78 -7.06 -22.51
CA ARG A 241 23.15 -6.88 -22.00
C ARG A 241 23.44 -5.45 -21.57
N VAL A 242 22.74 -4.48 -22.15
CA VAL A 242 23.00 -3.06 -21.93
C VAL A 242 22.09 -2.50 -20.83
N GLY A 243 20.90 -3.06 -20.65
CA GLY A 243 19.98 -2.65 -19.59
C GLY A 243 19.09 -1.45 -19.94
N LEU A 244 19.05 -1.02 -21.19
CA LEU A 244 18.25 0.11 -21.67
C LEU A 244 16.73 -0.16 -21.66
N ASN A 245 16.33 -1.41 -21.87
CA ASN A 245 14.92 -1.76 -21.86
C ASN A 245 14.45 -2.00 -20.44
N GLU A 246 13.57 -1.15 -19.94
CA GLU A 246 12.91 -1.34 -18.66
C GLU A 246 11.71 -2.26 -18.84
N GLU A 247 11.77 -3.44 -18.24
CA GLU A 247 10.62 -4.31 -18.08
C GLU A 247 9.87 -3.89 -16.81
N THR A 248 8.53 -3.97 -16.84
CA THR A 248 7.69 -3.77 -15.66
C THR A 248 6.91 -5.04 -15.31
N LEU A 249 6.50 -5.15 -14.05
CA LEU A 249 5.55 -6.12 -13.56
C LEU A 249 4.37 -5.36 -12.96
N SER A 250 3.18 -5.62 -13.50
CA SER A 250 1.95 -5.08 -12.94
C SER A 250 1.43 -5.99 -11.82
N ILE A 251 1.24 -5.41 -10.64
CA ILE A 251 0.63 -6.08 -9.48
C ILE A 251 -0.52 -5.20 -9.00
N LEU A 252 -1.75 -5.74 -9.04
CA LEU A 252 -2.95 -4.92 -8.88
C LEU A 252 -2.94 -3.79 -9.92
N ASP A 253 -3.01 -2.54 -9.51
CA ASP A 253 -2.99 -1.38 -10.41
C ASP A 253 -1.64 -0.62 -10.36
N THR A 254 -0.58 -1.27 -9.85
CA THR A 254 0.76 -0.65 -9.67
C THR A 254 1.79 -1.36 -10.53
N GLU A 255 2.59 -0.60 -11.26
CA GLU A 255 3.74 -1.12 -12.00
C GLU A 255 5.02 -0.97 -11.18
N ILE A 256 5.82 -2.03 -11.14
CA ILE A 256 7.15 -2.05 -10.51
C ILE A 256 8.21 -2.45 -11.54
N THR A 257 9.42 -1.93 -11.39
CA THR A 257 10.56 -2.32 -12.24
C THR A 257 10.82 -3.81 -12.12
N LYS A 258 10.94 -4.47 -13.27
CA LYS A 258 11.26 -5.89 -13.37
C LYS A 258 12.61 -6.08 -14.05
N LYS A 259 13.42 -7.00 -13.52
CA LYS A 259 14.66 -7.49 -14.16
C LYS A 259 14.63 -9.00 -14.22
N THR A 260 14.94 -9.57 -15.38
CA THR A 260 14.99 -11.02 -15.59
C THR A 260 16.44 -11.48 -15.51
N ILE A 261 16.73 -12.37 -14.56
CA ILE A 261 18.08 -12.92 -14.32
C ILE A 261 18.11 -14.40 -14.69
N PRO A 262 18.89 -14.79 -15.71
CA PRO A 262 19.06 -16.19 -16.03
C PRO A 262 19.97 -16.90 -15.03
N VAL A 263 19.50 -18.03 -14.51
CA VAL A 263 20.22 -18.88 -13.54
C VAL A 263 21.00 -19.96 -14.27
N ARG A 264 22.26 -20.16 -13.88
CA ARG A 264 23.13 -21.25 -14.32
C ARG A 264 23.94 -21.81 -13.14
N PRO A 265 24.35 -23.07 -13.18
CA PRO A 265 25.31 -23.58 -12.20
C PRO A 265 26.58 -22.71 -12.13
N GLY A 266 27.04 -22.43 -10.91
CA GLY A 266 28.21 -21.60 -10.64
C GLY A 266 27.99 -20.08 -10.69
N ARG A 267 26.80 -19.59 -11.02
CA ARG A 267 26.47 -18.16 -10.98
C ARG A 267 25.94 -17.76 -9.60
N ASN A 268 26.58 -16.81 -8.95
CA ASN A 268 26.10 -16.30 -7.67
C ASN A 268 24.95 -15.28 -7.90
N VAL A 269 23.71 -15.75 -7.76
CA VAL A 269 22.50 -14.93 -8.00
C VAL A 269 22.35 -13.86 -6.92
N ALA A 270 22.73 -14.13 -5.67
CA ALA A 270 22.63 -13.16 -4.59
C ALA A 270 23.46 -11.89 -4.86
N VAL A 271 24.70 -12.05 -5.35
CA VAL A 271 25.55 -10.91 -5.73
C VAL A 271 24.92 -10.09 -6.85
N ILE A 272 24.28 -10.75 -7.82
CA ILE A 272 23.64 -10.04 -8.93
C ILE A 272 22.43 -9.24 -8.42
N ILE A 273 21.66 -9.78 -7.46
CA ILE A 273 20.54 -9.09 -6.84
C ILE A 273 21.02 -7.88 -6.01
N GLU A 274 22.11 -8.02 -5.27
CA GLU A 274 22.74 -6.90 -4.55
C GLU A 274 23.08 -5.74 -5.50
N VAL A 275 23.75 -6.07 -6.62
CA VAL A 275 24.12 -5.07 -7.64
C VAL A 275 22.86 -4.47 -8.30
N ALA A 276 21.84 -5.29 -8.59
CA ALA A 276 20.60 -4.80 -9.17
C ALA A 276 19.88 -3.84 -8.23
N ALA A 277 19.85 -4.11 -6.91
CA ALA A 277 19.27 -3.22 -5.91
C ALA A 277 20.05 -1.89 -5.78
N MET A 278 21.38 -1.95 -5.80
CA MET A 278 22.21 -0.75 -5.81
C MET A 278 22.00 0.09 -7.07
N ASN A 279 21.98 -0.54 -8.25
CA ASN A 279 21.74 0.13 -9.52
C ASN A 279 20.35 0.77 -9.56
N TYR A 280 19.32 0.08 -9.06
CA TYR A 280 17.98 0.63 -8.91
C TYR A 280 17.98 1.91 -8.07
N ARG A 281 18.73 1.96 -6.96
CA ARG A 281 18.89 3.17 -6.13
C ARG A 281 19.58 4.30 -6.88
N LEU A 282 20.61 4.01 -7.67
CA LEU A 282 21.29 5.00 -8.50
C LEU A 282 20.35 5.59 -9.56
N ASN A 283 19.55 4.75 -10.21
CA ASN A 283 18.56 5.19 -11.19
C ASN A 283 17.52 6.16 -10.59
N ILE A 284 17.03 5.87 -9.37
CA ILE A 284 16.13 6.79 -8.65
C ILE A 284 16.80 8.14 -8.34
N MET A 285 18.12 8.15 -8.13
CA MET A 285 18.90 9.38 -7.91
C MET A 285 19.24 10.12 -9.21
N GLY A 286 18.78 9.60 -10.38
CA GLY A 286 19.03 10.20 -11.69
C GLY A 286 20.35 9.78 -12.33
N ILE A 287 21.04 8.76 -11.79
CA ILE A 287 22.29 8.23 -12.34
C ILE A 287 21.96 6.94 -13.09
N ASN A 288 21.94 6.98 -14.43
CA ASN A 288 21.67 5.83 -15.28
C ASN A 288 22.90 5.50 -16.15
N THR A 289 23.72 4.57 -15.67
CA THR A 289 24.95 4.16 -16.35
C THR A 289 24.70 3.56 -17.76
N ALA A 290 23.54 2.94 -17.99
CA ALA A 290 23.21 2.39 -19.30
C ALA A 290 22.91 3.50 -20.32
N GLU A 291 22.23 4.55 -19.93
CA GLU A 291 21.97 5.72 -20.76
C GLU A 291 23.28 6.47 -21.04
N GLU A 292 24.08 6.75 -20.01
CA GLU A 292 25.39 7.38 -20.18
C GLU A 292 26.32 6.62 -21.16
N PHE A 293 26.31 5.27 -21.04
CA PHE A 293 27.08 4.43 -21.96
C PHE A 293 26.55 4.52 -23.39
N SER A 294 25.23 4.52 -23.58
CA SER A 294 24.60 4.63 -24.89
C SER A 294 24.90 5.99 -25.56
N GLU A 295 24.85 7.06 -24.79
CA GLU A 295 25.20 8.40 -25.28
C GLU A 295 26.66 8.47 -25.74
N ARG A 296 27.60 7.99 -24.91
CA ARG A 296 29.05 7.93 -25.27
C ARG A 296 29.27 7.09 -26.50
N LEU A 297 28.59 5.94 -26.64
CA LEU A 297 28.71 5.08 -27.81
C LEU A 297 28.20 5.81 -29.07
N ASN A 298 27.07 6.49 -29.00
CA ASN A 298 26.53 7.26 -30.12
C ASN A 298 27.49 8.40 -30.55
N GLU A 299 28.07 9.14 -29.60
CA GLU A 299 29.05 10.18 -29.88
C GLU A 299 30.28 9.60 -30.61
N GLU A 300 30.76 8.42 -30.18
CA GLU A 300 31.92 7.78 -30.79
C GLU A 300 31.61 7.31 -32.23
N ILE A 301 30.41 6.76 -32.46
CA ILE A 301 29.96 6.35 -33.81
C ILE A 301 29.88 7.57 -34.74
N ILE A 302 29.33 8.71 -34.29
CA ILE A 302 29.24 9.94 -35.08
C ILE A 302 30.64 10.46 -35.41
N LYS A 303 31.55 10.52 -34.44
CA LYS A 303 32.94 10.93 -34.67
C LYS A 303 33.67 10.06 -35.72
N ASN A 304 33.43 8.74 -35.67
CA ASN A 304 34.07 7.81 -36.60
C ASN A 304 33.45 7.83 -38.00
N SER A 305 32.13 8.15 -38.14
CA SER A 305 31.50 8.33 -39.45
C SER A 305 32.04 9.54 -40.18
N HIS A 306 32.28 10.66 -39.49
CA HIS A 306 32.91 11.85 -40.10
C HIS A 306 34.36 11.67 -40.49
N LYS A 307 35.13 10.76 -39.83
CA LYS A 307 36.52 10.43 -40.20
C LYS A 307 36.64 9.51 -41.39
N SER A 308 35.57 8.81 -41.78
CA SER A 308 35.56 7.92 -42.94
C SER A 308 35.14 8.62 -44.24
N GLU A 309 34.70 9.88 -44.16
CA GLU A 309 34.32 10.74 -45.30
C GLU A 309 35.42 11.73 -45.72
N GLU A 310 36.53 11.80 -44.97
CA GLU A 310 37.77 12.50 -45.34
C GLU A 310 38.82 11.49 -45.91
#